data_7b053d67ff1c9a132807cdadd5409c66
#
_entry.id   7b053d67ff1c9a132807cdadd5409c66
#
_cell.length_a   1.000
_cell.length_b   1.000
_cell.length_c   1.000
_cell.angle_alpha   90.00
_cell.angle_beta   90.00
_cell.angle_gamma   90.00
#
_symmetry.space_group_name_H-M   'P 1'
#
loop_
_entity.id
_entity.type
_entity.pdbx_description
1 polymer ?
#
loop_
_entity_poly.entity_id
_entity_poly.type
_entity_poly.pdbx_seq_one_letter_code
_entity_poly.pdbx_strand_id
1 'polypeptide(L)'
;MSDQEIIERVQKNVESPTISTDTGLAAARQIGDLAEAENIEWALAGGIAMYLYGSPRLTKDVDIIASKNLSLTEDAPLTFGGSNYTVEIGKYKVAVDWIVRNDGYARYYQKALAEAVSFPNGFQLISPEWLLILKMLAGRQKDYDDAVFLLKEKGLVDRPKVKENIVGVAGEDAWLATMANFRRLRSLADGRTDEPGKYFIED
;
A
#
# COMPACT_ATOMS: atom_id res chain seq x y z
N MET A 1 -7.97 16.62 -23.90
CA MET A 1 -8.02 15.20 -24.17
C MET A 1 -8.91 14.99 -25.37
N SER A 2 -8.42 14.38 -26.44
CA SER A 2 -9.20 14.08 -27.64
C SER A 2 -10.16 12.90 -27.40
N ASP A 3 -11.21 12.78 -28.24
CA ASP A 3 -12.15 11.64 -28.15
C ASP A 3 -11.43 10.30 -28.28
N GLN A 4 -10.36 10.25 -29.09
CA GLN A 4 -9.53 9.06 -29.28
C GLN A 4 -8.82 8.66 -27.97
N GLU A 5 -8.22 9.62 -27.24
CA GLU A 5 -7.58 9.37 -25.93
C GLU A 5 -8.60 8.91 -24.88
N ILE A 6 -9.84 9.41 -24.95
CA ILE A 6 -10.94 8.98 -24.08
C ILE A 6 -11.31 7.52 -24.39
N ILE A 7 -11.46 7.18 -25.65
CA ILE A 7 -11.82 5.81 -26.09
C ILE A 7 -10.74 4.81 -25.66
N GLU A 8 -9.46 5.11 -25.91
CA GLU A 8 -8.34 4.25 -25.53
C GLU A 8 -8.27 4.04 -24.00
N ARG A 9 -8.51 5.11 -23.23
CA ARG A 9 -8.57 5.04 -21.76
C ARG A 9 -9.73 4.17 -21.27
N VAL A 10 -10.91 4.30 -21.89
CA VAL A 10 -12.09 3.48 -21.56
C VAL A 10 -11.82 2.01 -21.90
N GLN A 11 -11.31 1.72 -23.10
CA GLN A 11 -10.94 0.37 -23.50
C GLN A 11 -9.94 -0.27 -22.52
N LYS A 12 -8.86 0.44 -22.18
CA LYS A 12 -7.86 -0.04 -21.22
C LYS A 12 -8.48 -0.37 -19.86
N ASN A 13 -9.46 0.41 -19.39
CA ASN A 13 -10.13 0.15 -18.11
C ASN A 13 -11.12 -1.03 -18.20
N VAL A 14 -11.74 -1.26 -19.35
CA VAL A 14 -12.60 -2.43 -19.60
C VAL A 14 -11.76 -3.71 -19.69
N GLU A 15 -10.60 -3.65 -20.31
CA GLU A 15 -9.68 -4.78 -20.48
C GLU A 15 -8.89 -5.12 -19.22
N SER A 16 -8.82 -4.19 -18.24
CA SER A 16 -8.17 -4.39 -16.95
C SER A 16 -9.18 -4.24 -15.80
N PRO A 17 -10.10 -5.21 -15.66
CA PRO A 17 -11.12 -5.16 -14.62
C PRO A 17 -10.49 -5.24 -13.23
N THR A 18 -11.19 -4.67 -12.25
CA THR A 18 -10.83 -4.87 -10.84
C THR A 18 -10.95 -6.35 -10.48
N ILE A 19 -10.01 -6.85 -9.68
CA ILE A 19 -10.04 -8.22 -9.17
C ILE A 19 -10.95 -8.31 -7.95
N SER A 20 -11.63 -9.44 -7.77
CA SER A 20 -12.27 -9.74 -6.50
C SER A 20 -11.21 -9.97 -5.42
N THR A 21 -11.55 -9.68 -4.17
CA THR A 21 -10.62 -9.90 -3.05
C THR A 21 -10.20 -11.36 -2.94
N ASP A 22 -11.14 -12.29 -3.12
CA ASP A 22 -10.84 -13.73 -3.08
C ASP A 22 -9.82 -14.13 -4.16
N THR A 23 -9.96 -13.59 -5.37
CA THR A 23 -9.02 -13.82 -6.47
C THR A 23 -7.64 -13.22 -6.15
N GLY A 24 -7.61 -12.00 -5.58
CA GLY A 24 -6.38 -11.33 -5.16
C GLY A 24 -5.68 -12.08 -4.02
N LEU A 25 -6.43 -12.55 -3.02
CA LEU A 25 -5.87 -13.35 -1.92
C LEU A 25 -5.37 -14.72 -2.40
N ALA A 26 -6.07 -15.37 -3.34
CA ALA A 26 -5.59 -16.62 -3.94
C ALA A 26 -4.28 -16.41 -4.70
N ALA A 27 -4.14 -15.32 -5.45
CA ALA A 27 -2.89 -14.97 -6.12
C ALA A 27 -1.76 -14.67 -5.12
N ALA A 28 -2.05 -13.90 -4.06
CA ALA A 28 -1.10 -13.63 -2.99
C ALA A 28 -0.65 -14.91 -2.28
N ARG A 29 -1.54 -15.87 -2.05
CA ARG A 29 -1.19 -17.16 -1.42
C ARG A 29 -0.28 -17.97 -2.34
N GLN A 30 -0.63 -18.10 -3.62
CA GLN A 30 0.16 -18.85 -4.58
C GLN A 30 1.59 -18.35 -4.70
N ILE A 31 1.79 -17.03 -4.80
CA ILE A 31 3.14 -16.43 -4.88
C ILE A 31 3.83 -16.44 -3.51
N GLY A 32 3.07 -16.32 -2.43
CA GLY A 32 3.57 -16.40 -1.05
C GLY A 32 4.11 -17.78 -0.72
N ASP A 33 3.49 -18.86 -1.20
CA ASP A 33 3.99 -20.26 -1.01
C ASP A 33 5.37 -20.43 -1.66
N LEU A 34 5.60 -19.80 -2.82
CA LEU A 34 6.93 -19.80 -3.48
C LEU A 34 7.95 -19.03 -2.64
N ALA A 35 7.56 -17.89 -2.10
CA ALA A 35 8.41 -17.09 -1.24
C ALA A 35 8.80 -17.84 0.06
N GLU A 36 7.86 -18.52 0.68
CA GLU A 36 8.10 -19.34 1.87
C GLU A 36 9.08 -20.47 1.58
N ALA A 37 8.95 -21.14 0.42
CA ALA A 37 9.89 -22.16 -0.02
C ALA A 37 11.31 -21.64 -0.22
N GLU A 38 11.48 -20.36 -0.56
CA GLU A 38 12.76 -19.67 -0.72
C GLU A 38 13.23 -18.95 0.57
N ASN A 39 12.52 -19.10 1.68
CA ASN A 39 12.75 -18.37 2.94
C ASN A 39 12.79 -16.84 2.71
N ILE A 40 11.79 -16.33 2.00
CA ILE A 40 11.56 -14.90 1.77
C ILE A 40 10.46 -14.43 2.69
N GLU A 41 10.74 -13.41 3.51
CA GLU A 41 9.72 -12.71 4.27
C GLU A 41 8.89 -11.84 3.33
N TRP A 42 7.57 -11.86 3.51
CA TRP A 42 6.65 -11.09 2.70
C TRP A 42 5.40 -10.68 3.49
N ALA A 43 4.77 -9.58 3.09
CA ALA A 43 3.52 -9.12 3.67
C ALA A 43 2.64 -8.41 2.65
N LEU A 44 1.34 -8.58 2.77
CA LEU A 44 0.35 -7.85 1.99
C LEU A 44 0.37 -6.35 2.31
N ALA A 45 0.24 -5.54 1.27
CA ALA A 45 0.19 -4.09 1.33
C ALA A 45 -0.92 -3.55 0.38
N GLY A 46 -0.86 -2.29 0.06
CA GLY A 46 -1.64 -1.65 -1.00
C GLY A 46 -3.14 -1.85 -0.93
N GLY A 47 -3.76 -2.13 -2.07
CA GLY A 47 -5.21 -2.19 -2.21
C GLY A 47 -5.87 -3.37 -1.48
N ILE A 48 -5.24 -4.54 -1.49
CA ILE A 48 -5.75 -5.72 -0.76
C ILE A 48 -5.67 -5.48 0.75
N ALA A 49 -4.58 -4.88 1.26
CA ALA A 49 -4.48 -4.52 2.67
C ALA A 49 -5.56 -3.50 3.07
N MET A 50 -5.82 -2.49 2.23
CA MET A 50 -6.92 -1.54 2.44
C MET A 50 -8.28 -2.24 2.58
N TYR A 51 -8.58 -3.20 1.70
CA TYR A 51 -9.82 -3.96 1.77
C TYR A 51 -9.90 -4.78 3.07
N LEU A 52 -8.83 -5.45 3.46
CA LEU A 52 -8.79 -6.24 4.71
C LEU A 52 -8.97 -5.36 5.95
N TYR A 53 -8.60 -4.07 5.88
CA TYR A 53 -8.91 -3.07 6.91
C TYR A 53 -10.27 -2.40 6.73
N GLY A 54 -11.15 -2.93 5.87
CA GLY A 54 -12.55 -2.51 5.75
C GLY A 54 -12.83 -1.48 4.66
N SER A 55 -11.85 -1.08 3.85
CA SER A 55 -12.07 -0.16 2.73
C SER A 55 -12.91 -0.84 1.63
N PRO A 56 -13.98 -0.22 1.15
CA PRO A 56 -14.77 -0.77 0.04
C PRO A 56 -14.08 -0.62 -1.32
N ARG A 57 -12.89 -0.04 -1.36
CA ARG A 57 -12.17 0.25 -2.59
C ARG A 57 -11.72 -1.03 -3.28
N LEU A 58 -12.02 -1.12 -4.57
CA LEU A 58 -11.53 -2.20 -5.43
C LEU A 58 -10.08 -1.94 -5.87
N THR A 59 -9.35 -3.01 -6.16
CA THR A 59 -7.99 -2.95 -6.67
C THR A 59 -7.88 -3.71 -8.00
N LYS A 60 -6.80 -3.47 -8.76
CA LYS A 60 -6.50 -4.17 -10.02
C LYS A 60 -5.31 -5.12 -9.90
N ASP A 61 -4.57 -4.98 -8.82
CA ASP A 61 -3.28 -5.60 -8.55
C ASP A 61 -3.21 -6.05 -7.09
N VAL A 62 -2.23 -6.87 -6.80
CA VAL A 62 -1.86 -7.29 -5.45
C VAL A 62 -0.49 -6.69 -5.14
N ASP A 63 -0.42 -5.82 -4.14
CA ASP A 63 0.84 -5.26 -3.67
C ASP A 63 1.41 -6.14 -2.53
N ILE A 64 2.63 -6.64 -2.68
CA ILE A 64 3.35 -7.42 -1.66
C ILE A 64 4.70 -6.75 -1.39
N ILE A 65 5.01 -6.51 -0.12
CA ILE A 65 6.34 -6.08 0.32
C ILE A 65 7.12 -7.32 0.68
N ALA A 66 8.38 -7.43 0.22
CA ALA A 66 9.21 -8.58 0.46
C ALA A 66 10.67 -8.22 0.81
N SER A 67 11.35 -9.14 1.48
CA SER A 67 12.75 -8.97 1.91
C SER A 67 13.75 -9.11 0.76
N LYS A 68 13.42 -9.87 -0.28
CA LYS A 68 14.22 -10.07 -1.51
C LYS A 68 13.34 -10.50 -2.69
N ASN A 69 13.90 -10.44 -3.89
CA ASN A 69 13.22 -10.92 -5.09
C ASN A 69 13.07 -12.45 -5.07
N LEU A 70 12.04 -12.94 -5.75
CA LEU A 70 11.85 -14.36 -6.04
C LEU A 70 12.83 -14.84 -7.10
N SER A 71 13.15 -16.13 -7.08
CA SER A 71 13.95 -16.80 -8.13
C SER A 71 13.13 -17.10 -9.40
N LEU A 72 12.02 -16.41 -9.60
CA LEU A 72 11.15 -16.51 -10.78
C LEU A 72 11.57 -15.52 -11.86
N THR A 73 11.28 -15.86 -13.12
CA THR A 73 11.36 -14.88 -14.21
C THR A 73 10.25 -13.86 -14.03
N GLU A 74 10.63 -12.59 -13.95
CA GLU A 74 9.69 -11.47 -13.81
C GLU A 74 9.06 -11.10 -15.16
N ASP A 75 7.83 -10.57 -15.15
CA ASP A 75 7.19 -9.99 -16.33
C ASP A 75 7.80 -8.61 -16.63
N ALA A 76 8.07 -7.82 -15.59
CA ALA A 76 8.73 -6.52 -15.69
C ALA A 76 9.35 -6.10 -14.34
N PRO A 77 10.46 -5.34 -14.34
CA PRO A 77 10.99 -4.74 -13.12
C PRO A 77 10.12 -3.56 -12.68
N LEU A 78 9.99 -3.35 -11.37
CA LEU A 78 9.39 -2.15 -10.80
C LEU A 78 10.44 -1.02 -10.73
N THR A 79 10.05 0.20 -11.09
CA THR A 79 10.97 1.36 -11.17
C THR A 79 11.60 1.74 -9.82
N PHE A 80 10.97 1.34 -8.71
CA PHE A 80 11.42 1.62 -7.34
C PHE A 80 12.00 0.39 -6.62
N GLY A 81 12.23 -0.69 -7.37
CA GLY A 81 12.78 -1.95 -6.89
C GLY A 81 11.75 -3.04 -6.66
N GLY A 82 12.14 -4.26 -7.01
CA GLY A 82 11.25 -5.43 -7.08
C GLY A 82 10.78 -5.71 -8.50
N SER A 83 9.76 -6.53 -8.62
CA SER A 83 9.32 -7.12 -9.88
C SER A 83 7.81 -7.25 -9.96
N ASN A 84 7.25 -7.17 -11.15
CA ASN A 84 5.87 -7.52 -11.43
C ASN A 84 5.80 -8.97 -11.90
N TYR A 85 4.80 -9.70 -11.42
CA TYR A 85 4.48 -11.08 -11.83
C TYR A 85 3.01 -11.18 -12.18
N THR A 86 2.69 -12.05 -13.15
CA THR A 86 1.31 -12.45 -13.45
C THR A 86 1.03 -13.82 -12.86
N VAL A 87 0.06 -13.89 -11.95
CA VAL A 87 -0.41 -15.14 -11.34
C VAL A 87 -1.74 -15.55 -11.96
N GLU A 88 -1.85 -16.80 -12.42
CA GLU A 88 -3.08 -17.33 -13.02
C GLU A 88 -3.95 -17.98 -11.93
N ILE A 89 -5.16 -17.44 -11.71
CA ILE A 89 -6.16 -17.96 -10.79
C ILE A 89 -7.41 -18.34 -11.58
N GLY A 90 -7.52 -19.63 -11.91
CA GLY A 90 -8.57 -20.12 -12.81
C GLY A 90 -8.45 -19.48 -14.20
N LYS A 91 -9.44 -18.68 -14.57
CA LYS A 91 -9.43 -17.91 -15.84
C LYS A 91 -8.88 -16.49 -15.73
N TYR A 92 -8.50 -16.06 -14.52
CA TYR A 92 -8.07 -14.70 -14.28
C TYR A 92 -6.54 -14.61 -14.25
N LYS A 93 -6.02 -13.55 -14.85
CA LYS A 93 -4.61 -13.15 -14.75
C LYS A 93 -4.53 -12.00 -13.74
N VAL A 94 -3.83 -12.21 -12.65
CA VAL A 94 -3.69 -11.26 -11.55
C VAL A 94 -2.29 -10.70 -11.56
N ALA A 95 -2.17 -9.38 -11.71
CA ALA A 95 -0.89 -8.69 -11.58
C ALA A 95 -0.51 -8.62 -10.09
N VAL A 96 0.73 -9.00 -9.78
CA VAL A 96 1.31 -8.93 -8.44
C VAL A 96 2.56 -8.07 -8.48
N ASP A 97 2.51 -6.93 -7.79
CA ASP A 97 3.65 -6.06 -7.56
C ASP A 97 4.43 -6.57 -6.34
N TRP A 98 5.54 -7.25 -6.60
CA TRP A 98 6.47 -7.78 -5.61
C TRP A 98 7.52 -6.73 -5.28
N ILE A 99 7.32 -5.99 -4.19
CA ILE A 99 8.04 -4.76 -3.88
C ILE A 99 9.26 -5.07 -3.01
N VAL A 100 10.46 -4.93 -3.57
CA VAL A 100 11.73 -4.97 -2.87
C VAL A 100 12.41 -3.62 -3.06
N ARG A 101 12.00 -2.65 -2.26
CA ARG A 101 12.38 -1.25 -2.46
C ARG A 101 13.89 -1.02 -2.30
N ASN A 102 14.49 -0.25 -3.21
CA ASN A 102 15.94 0.01 -3.24
C ASN A 102 16.30 1.50 -3.33
N ASP A 103 15.34 2.38 -3.08
CA ASP A 103 15.49 3.83 -3.10
C ASP A 103 15.50 4.45 -1.69
N GLY A 104 15.40 5.77 -1.57
CA GLY A 104 15.39 6.50 -0.30
C GLY A 104 14.28 6.09 0.67
N TYR A 105 13.24 5.40 0.21
CA TYR A 105 12.14 4.92 1.03
C TYR A 105 12.31 3.45 1.49
N ALA A 106 13.38 2.76 1.06
CA ALA A 106 13.59 1.33 1.36
C ALA A 106 13.47 1.00 2.85
N ARG A 107 14.01 1.85 3.74
CA ARG A 107 13.97 1.63 5.19
C ARG A 107 12.54 1.61 5.76
N TYR A 108 11.61 2.39 5.20
CA TYR A 108 10.20 2.37 5.60
C TYR A 108 9.54 1.03 5.25
N TYR A 109 9.81 0.51 4.05
CA TYR A 109 9.27 -0.78 3.61
C TYR A 109 9.86 -1.95 4.40
N GLN A 110 11.16 -1.92 4.68
CA GLN A 110 11.82 -2.93 5.52
C GLN A 110 11.22 -2.96 6.94
N LYS A 111 10.99 -1.79 7.54
CA LYS A 111 10.36 -1.70 8.86
C LYS A 111 8.89 -2.13 8.84
N ALA A 112 8.14 -1.74 7.82
CA ALA A 112 6.75 -2.19 7.64
C ALA A 112 6.66 -3.72 7.53
N LEU A 113 7.60 -4.36 6.82
CA LEU A 113 7.68 -5.81 6.71
C LEU A 113 8.05 -6.47 8.05
N ALA A 114 9.08 -5.98 8.72
CA ALA A 114 9.56 -6.52 9.99
C ALA A 114 8.50 -6.43 11.12
N GLU A 115 7.59 -5.48 11.03
CA GLU A 115 6.49 -5.26 11.99
C GLU A 115 5.13 -5.72 11.43
N ALA A 116 5.13 -6.56 10.40
CA ALA A 116 3.91 -7.10 9.83
C ALA A 116 3.18 -8.01 10.84
N VAL A 117 1.86 -8.01 10.75
CA VAL A 117 0.98 -8.75 11.66
C VAL A 117 0.53 -10.05 11.00
N SER A 118 0.66 -11.16 11.73
CA SER A 118 0.20 -12.48 11.28
C SER A 118 -1.30 -12.65 11.52
N PHE A 119 -2.00 -13.19 10.52
CA PHE A 119 -3.41 -13.52 10.61
C PHE A 119 -3.64 -15.05 10.62
N PRO A 120 -4.77 -15.54 11.18
CA PRO A 120 -5.03 -16.98 11.31
C PRO A 120 -5.05 -17.77 10.00
N ASN A 121 -5.27 -17.10 8.86
CA ASN A 121 -5.25 -17.73 7.52
C ASN A 121 -3.84 -17.80 6.90
N GLY A 122 -2.79 -17.52 7.67
CA GLY A 122 -1.39 -17.61 7.22
C GLY A 122 -0.88 -16.40 6.42
N PHE A 123 -1.67 -15.33 6.28
CA PHE A 123 -1.20 -14.07 5.68
C PHE A 123 -0.46 -13.21 6.70
N GLN A 124 0.58 -12.54 6.21
CA GLN A 124 1.19 -11.40 6.88
C GLN A 124 0.62 -10.12 6.26
N LEU A 125 0.31 -9.14 7.09
CA LEU A 125 -0.25 -7.87 6.65
C LEU A 125 0.51 -6.73 7.32
N ILE A 126 0.95 -5.72 6.57
CA ILE A 126 1.55 -4.55 7.20
C ILE A 126 0.54 -3.85 8.11
N SER A 127 0.99 -3.32 9.25
CA SER A 127 0.07 -2.67 10.20
C SER A 127 -0.63 -1.45 9.61
N PRO A 128 -1.78 -1.03 10.15
CA PRO A 128 -2.50 0.15 9.66
C PRO A 128 -1.64 1.42 9.70
N GLU A 129 -0.77 1.57 10.69
CA GLU A 129 0.15 2.69 10.82
C GLU A 129 1.18 2.71 9.70
N TRP A 130 1.77 1.55 9.39
CA TRP A 130 2.70 1.43 8.27
C TRP A 130 2.00 1.62 6.93
N LEU A 131 0.80 1.06 6.75
CA LEU A 131 0.01 1.28 5.53
C LEU A 131 -0.28 2.76 5.33
N LEU A 132 -0.69 3.48 6.39
CA LEU A 132 -0.90 4.92 6.37
C LEU A 132 0.38 5.68 5.96
N ILE A 133 1.52 5.36 6.58
CA ILE A 133 2.81 6.01 6.27
C ILE A 133 3.17 5.80 4.80
N LEU A 134 3.08 4.56 4.30
CA LEU A 134 3.41 4.27 2.90
C LEU A 134 2.46 4.97 1.91
N LYS A 135 1.17 5.13 2.26
CA LYS A 135 0.21 5.93 1.49
C LYS A 135 0.58 7.41 1.47
N MET A 136 0.99 7.98 2.61
CA MET A 136 1.47 9.35 2.68
C MET A 136 2.71 9.59 1.82
N LEU A 137 3.65 8.64 1.83
CA LEU A 137 4.88 8.70 1.03
C LEU A 137 4.63 8.54 -0.48
N ALA A 138 3.66 7.73 -0.87
CA ALA A 138 3.27 7.55 -2.28
C ALA A 138 2.63 8.82 -2.87
N GLY A 139 1.84 9.56 -2.08
CA GLY A 139 1.43 10.94 -2.35
C GLY A 139 0.47 11.15 -3.53
N ARG A 140 -0.09 10.09 -4.13
CA ARG A 140 -1.11 10.21 -5.18
C ARG A 140 -2.47 10.51 -4.54
N GLN A 141 -3.40 11.12 -5.26
CA GLN A 141 -4.73 11.45 -4.71
C GLN A 141 -5.43 10.22 -4.10
N LYS A 142 -5.41 9.08 -4.79
CA LYS A 142 -5.98 7.83 -4.29
C LYS A 142 -5.33 7.35 -2.97
N ASP A 143 -4.04 7.64 -2.77
CA ASP A 143 -3.33 7.26 -1.55
C ASP A 143 -3.69 8.18 -0.38
N TYR A 144 -3.98 9.45 -0.65
CA TYR A 144 -4.54 10.36 0.36
C TYR A 144 -5.96 9.99 0.75
N ASP A 145 -6.79 9.57 -0.20
CA ASP A 145 -8.15 9.07 0.08
C ASP A 145 -8.10 7.79 0.95
N ASP A 146 -7.18 6.87 0.64
CA ASP A 146 -6.90 5.68 1.43
C ASP A 146 -6.41 6.05 2.86
N ALA A 147 -5.52 7.04 2.97
CA ALA A 147 -5.00 7.52 4.26
C ALA A 147 -6.10 8.17 5.12
N VAL A 148 -6.97 8.96 4.52
CA VAL A 148 -8.15 9.53 5.20
C VAL A 148 -9.09 8.43 5.68
N PHE A 149 -9.34 7.40 4.87
CA PHE A 149 -10.13 6.23 5.28
C PHE A 149 -9.54 5.58 6.54
N LEU A 150 -8.25 5.23 6.52
CA LEU A 150 -7.58 4.59 7.66
C LEU A 150 -7.67 5.42 8.95
N LEU A 151 -7.50 6.75 8.83
CA LEU A 151 -7.58 7.68 9.98
C LEU A 151 -9.00 7.87 10.50
N LYS A 152 -10.02 7.69 9.64
CA LYS A 152 -11.44 7.83 9.97
C LYS A 152 -11.98 6.63 10.75
N GLU A 153 -11.47 5.44 10.47
CA GLU A 153 -11.89 4.21 11.14
C GLU A 153 -11.43 4.24 12.60
N LYS A 154 -12.41 4.32 13.50
CA LYS A 154 -12.17 4.51 14.93
C LYS A 154 -11.37 3.35 15.53
N GLY A 155 -10.21 3.67 16.07
CA GLY A 155 -9.33 2.72 16.76
C GLY A 155 -8.49 1.83 15.83
N LEU A 156 -8.54 2.05 14.51
CA LEU A 156 -7.74 1.29 13.55
C LEU A 156 -6.27 1.74 13.57
N VAL A 157 -6.02 3.05 13.55
CA VAL A 157 -4.67 3.63 13.54
C VAL A 157 -4.34 4.22 14.91
N ASP A 158 -3.24 3.80 15.50
CA ASP A 158 -2.61 4.47 16.63
C ASP A 158 -1.79 5.67 16.13
N ARG A 159 -2.39 6.87 16.27
CA ARG A 159 -1.80 8.12 15.75
C ARG A 159 -0.43 8.45 16.36
N PRO A 160 -0.18 8.32 17.68
CA PRO A 160 1.15 8.42 18.27
C PRO A 160 2.18 7.49 17.62
N LYS A 161 1.82 6.23 17.38
CA LYS A 161 2.70 5.24 16.76
C LYS A 161 3.11 5.61 15.32
N VAL A 162 2.27 6.34 14.58
CA VAL A 162 2.64 6.87 13.25
C VAL A 162 3.85 7.80 13.35
N LYS A 163 3.86 8.72 14.36
CA LYS A 163 5.02 9.58 14.60
C LYS A 163 6.25 8.75 15.01
N GLU A 164 6.09 7.85 15.97
CA GLU A 164 7.17 6.99 16.46
C GLU A 164 7.82 6.19 15.32
N ASN A 165 7.02 5.63 14.42
CA ASN A 165 7.48 4.87 13.27
C ASN A 165 8.30 5.75 12.31
N ILE A 166 7.81 6.96 11.97
CA ILE A 166 8.54 7.89 11.08
C ILE A 166 9.86 8.31 11.72
N VAL A 167 9.82 8.72 12.98
CA VAL A 167 11.02 9.14 13.73
C VAL A 167 12.02 7.99 13.85
N GLY A 168 11.56 6.79 14.15
CA GLY A 168 12.41 5.60 14.27
C GLY A 168 13.13 5.21 12.99
N VAL A 169 12.57 5.53 11.82
CA VAL A 169 13.19 5.25 10.50
C VAL A 169 14.10 6.39 10.05
N ALA A 170 13.67 7.65 10.15
CA ALA A 170 14.31 8.76 9.47
C ALA A 170 14.54 10.02 10.35
N GLY A 171 14.25 9.92 11.65
CA GLY A 171 14.50 10.99 12.62
C GLY A 171 13.40 12.06 12.69
N GLU A 172 13.57 12.99 13.63
CA GLU A 172 12.60 14.06 13.88
C GLU A 172 12.41 14.99 12.67
N ASP A 173 13.45 15.25 11.88
CA ASP A 173 13.34 16.09 10.68
C ASP A 173 12.38 15.50 9.65
N ALA A 174 12.37 14.18 9.49
CA ALA A 174 11.42 13.51 8.61
C ALA A 174 9.98 13.63 9.13
N TRP A 175 9.79 13.57 10.45
CA TRP A 175 8.49 13.84 11.05
C TRP A 175 8.05 15.29 10.79
N LEU A 176 8.91 16.27 11.04
CA LEU A 176 8.61 17.68 10.80
C LEU A 176 8.22 17.94 9.33
N ALA A 177 8.90 17.29 8.39
CA ALA A 177 8.58 17.39 6.97
C ALA A 177 7.21 16.79 6.58
N THR A 178 6.75 15.77 7.30
CA THR A 178 5.49 15.06 7.02
C THR A 178 4.32 15.53 7.89
N MET A 179 4.59 16.17 9.01
CA MET A 179 3.61 16.53 10.03
C MET A 179 2.44 17.36 9.49
N ALA A 180 2.71 18.36 8.64
CA ALA A 180 1.66 19.20 8.07
C ALA A 180 0.67 18.38 7.22
N ASN A 181 1.19 17.46 6.39
CA ASN A 181 0.36 16.55 5.60
C ASN A 181 -0.44 15.59 6.50
N PHE A 182 0.19 15.02 7.52
CA PHE A 182 -0.50 14.15 8.48
C PHE A 182 -1.64 14.89 9.21
N ARG A 183 -1.41 16.12 9.68
CA ARG A 183 -2.43 16.96 10.33
C ARG A 183 -3.59 17.27 9.38
N ARG A 184 -3.29 17.59 8.11
CA ARG A 184 -4.29 17.80 7.07
C ARG A 184 -5.17 16.56 6.88
N LEU A 185 -4.57 15.38 6.67
CA LEU A 185 -5.29 14.14 6.46
C LEU A 185 -6.15 13.77 7.68
N ARG A 186 -5.64 14.00 8.90
CA ARG A 186 -6.40 13.85 10.14
C ARG A 186 -7.61 14.79 10.19
N SER A 187 -7.42 16.06 9.83
CA SER A 187 -8.51 17.03 9.80
C SER A 187 -9.63 16.63 8.85
N LEU A 188 -9.27 16.13 7.66
CA LEU A 188 -10.23 15.59 6.68
C LEU A 188 -10.95 14.34 7.22
N ALA A 189 -10.24 13.45 7.89
CA ALA A 189 -10.82 12.26 8.52
C ALA A 189 -11.81 12.63 9.65
N ASP A 190 -11.53 13.70 10.38
CA ASP A 190 -12.40 14.25 11.44
C ASP A 190 -13.58 15.09 10.86
N GLY A 191 -13.77 15.12 9.53
CA GLY A 191 -14.87 15.81 8.85
C GLY A 191 -14.71 17.33 8.72
N ARG A 192 -13.49 17.85 8.91
CA ARG A 192 -13.18 19.26 8.70
C ARG A 192 -12.86 19.53 7.24
N THR A 193 -13.16 20.75 6.77
CA THR A 193 -12.83 21.17 5.40
C THR A 193 -11.33 21.37 5.23
N ASP A 194 -10.83 21.10 4.02
CA ASP A 194 -9.44 21.35 3.65
C ASP A 194 -9.23 22.87 3.45
N GLU A 195 -8.87 23.57 4.53
CA GLU A 195 -8.56 25.00 4.49
C GLU A 195 -7.04 25.20 4.50
N PRO A 196 -6.44 25.68 3.40
CA PRO A 196 -5.01 25.94 3.35
C PRO A 196 -4.55 26.90 4.46
N GLY A 197 -3.46 26.57 5.16
CA GLY A 197 -2.82 27.42 6.17
C GLY A 197 -3.25 27.22 7.62
N LYS A 198 -4.35 26.47 7.90
CA LYS A 198 -4.77 26.22 9.29
C LYS A 198 -4.03 25.08 10.01
N TYR A 199 -3.21 24.31 9.30
CA TYR A 199 -2.56 23.11 9.84
C TYR A 199 -1.26 23.36 10.62
N PHE A 200 -0.84 24.64 10.69
CA PHE A 200 0.41 25.03 11.32
C PHE A 200 0.26 25.62 12.74
N ILE A 201 -0.96 25.81 13.24
CA ILE A 201 -1.21 26.72 14.39
C ILE A 201 -1.74 26.01 15.65
N GLU A 202 -2.07 24.71 15.66
CA GLU A 202 -2.57 24.03 16.86
C GLU A 202 -1.76 22.78 17.20
N ASP A 203 -1.06 22.86 18.33
CA ASP A 203 -0.48 21.73 19.08
C ASP A 203 -1.54 21.04 19.93
#